data_4c2099f4d6eb023b14982f4842ea1fb9
#
_entry.id   4c2099f4d6eb023b14982f4842ea1fb9
#
_cell.length_a   1.000
_cell.length_b   1.000
_cell.length_c   1.000
_cell.angle_alpha   90.00
_cell.angle_beta   90.00
_cell.angle_gamma   90.00
#
_symmetry.space_group_name_H-M   'P 1'
#
loop_
_entity.id
_entity.type
_entity.pdbx_description
1 polymer ?
#
loop_
_entity_poly.entity_id
_entity_poly.type
_entity_poly.pdbx_seq_one_letter_code
_entity_poly.pdbx_strand_id
1 'polypeptide(L)'
;IHAFVELHIEQGPILEHAELPVAMVTGITGIRHYQVELKGEQNHAGAFPMDLRRDPMAGFAEIAAGVIGTATRWGRPAVTTIGRVSVSPNGAAVIPESVRFTLDARHPDPQQCAALHASHERLMREVAQRQNLDITWTISLDHPAWPADPGIVETLKVAAKAHDLPFMTMASGAGHDAQQMARIAPMAMIFVRSKDGRSHTPQEFSSISDIVAGIQVLAGGLYQLAYAVK
;
A
#
# COMPACT_ATOMS: atom_id res chain seq x y z
N ILE A 1 21.38 16.39 -10.23
CA ILE A 1 20.46 15.50 -11.00
C ILE A 1 19.25 16.34 -11.36
N HIS A 2 18.94 16.44 -12.68
CA HIS A 2 17.85 17.24 -13.18
C HIS A 2 16.49 16.55 -12.97
N ALA A 3 16.43 15.26 -13.23
CA ALA A 3 15.24 14.42 -13.07
C ALA A 3 15.65 12.96 -12.87
N PHE A 4 14.76 12.17 -12.29
CA PHE A 4 14.87 10.72 -12.19
C PHE A 4 13.62 10.07 -12.75
N VAL A 5 13.78 9.11 -13.66
CA VAL A 5 12.66 8.35 -14.25
C VAL A 5 12.93 6.87 -14.10
N GLU A 6 12.01 6.14 -13.49
CA GLU A 6 12.08 4.70 -13.29
C GLU A 6 11.05 3.99 -14.16
N LEU A 7 11.49 2.97 -14.91
CA LEU A 7 10.61 2.04 -15.60
C LEU A 7 10.45 0.78 -14.75
N HIS A 8 9.24 0.41 -14.40
CA HIS A 8 8.97 -0.73 -13.54
C HIS A 8 7.74 -1.51 -14.00
N ILE A 9 7.60 -2.75 -13.60
CA ILE A 9 6.34 -3.51 -13.75
C ILE A 9 5.30 -2.95 -12.78
N GLU A 10 4.00 -3.04 -13.12
CA GLU A 10 2.92 -2.52 -12.27
C GLU A 10 2.85 -3.23 -10.91
N GLN A 11 3.17 -4.50 -10.85
CA GLN A 11 2.98 -5.37 -9.68
C GLN A 11 1.50 -5.47 -9.24
N GLY A 12 0.59 -5.21 -10.15
CA GLY A 12 -0.84 -5.18 -9.93
C GLY A 12 -1.62 -5.47 -11.22
N PRO A 13 -2.95 -5.63 -11.14
CA PRO A 13 -3.78 -6.08 -12.25
C PRO A 13 -4.47 -4.94 -13.03
N ILE A 14 -4.21 -3.66 -12.71
CA ILE A 14 -5.03 -2.55 -13.20
C ILE A 14 -4.82 -2.34 -14.70
N LEU A 15 -3.56 -2.35 -15.17
CA LEU A 15 -3.24 -2.21 -16.59
C LEU A 15 -3.78 -3.39 -17.41
N GLU A 16 -3.71 -4.59 -16.87
CA GLU A 16 -4.26 -5.77 -17.55
C GLU A 16 -5.78 -5.70 -17.69
N HIS A 17 -6.51 -5.33 -16.63
CA HIS A 17 -7.96 -5.13 -16.67
C HIS A 17 -8.38 -3.96 -17.57
N ALA A 18 -7.52 -2.95 -17.73
CA ALA A 18 -7.76 -1.82 -18.63
C ALA A 18 -7.31 -2.09 -20.07
N GLU A 19 -6.68 -3.24 -20.34
CA GLU A 19 -6.08 -3.60 -21.63
C GLU A 19 -5.05 -2.57 -22.14
N LEU A 20 -4.34 -1.89 -21.20
CA LEU A 20 -3.34 -0.87 -21.50
C LEU A 20 -1.92 -1.41 -21.28
N PRO A 21 -0.95 -1.07 -22.17
CA PRO A 21 0.43 -1.54 -22.03
C PRO A 21 1.22 -0.79 -20.97
N VAL A 22 0.92 0.51 -20.74
CA VAL A 22 1.71 1.39 -19.88
C VAL A 22 0.85 2.35 -19.06
N ALA A 23 1.41 2.80 -17.92
CA ALA A 23 0.85 3.93 -17.18
C ALA A 23 1.96 4.89 -16.72
N MET A 24 1.60 6.19 -16.63
CA MET A 24 2.41 7.21 -15.97
C MET A 24 2.03 7.26 -14.50
N VAL A 25 3.03 7.06 -13.64
CA VAL A 25 2.82 7.00 -12.19
C VAL A 25 2.75 8.42 -11.64
N THR A 26 1.65 8.74 -10.95
CA THR A 26 1.38 10.08 -10.39
C THR A 26 1.95 10.25 -8.98
N GLY A 27 2.44 9.19 -8.36
CA GLY A 27 3.05 9.20 -7.05
C GLY A 27 3.22 7.81 -6.48
N ILE A 28 4.06 7.70 -5.48
CA ILE A 28 4.35 6.45 -4.76
C ILE A 28 3.66 6.52 -3.40
N THR A 29 2.99 5.45 -3.03
CA THR A 29 2.20 5.37 -1.81
C THR A 29 3.01 5.61 -0.55
N GLY A 30 2.41 6.29 0.43
CA GLY A 30 2.88 6.25 1.81
C GLY A 30 2.53 4.90 2.43
N ILE A 31 3.42 4.39 3.26
CA ILE A 31 3.32 3.07 3.88
C ILE A 31 3.60 3.19 5.37
N ARG A 32 2.70 2.68 6.21
CA ARG A 32 2.98 2.48 7.63
C ARG A 32 2.67 1.07 8.05
N HIS A 33 3.68 0.41 8.67
CA HIS A 33 3.53 -0.91 9.25
C HIS A 33 3.47 -0.81 10.76
N TYR A 34 2.43 -1.36 11.35
CA TYR A 34 2.25 -1.50 12.78
C TYR A 34 2.48 -2.94 13.22
N GLN A 35 3.09 -3.09 14.38
CA GLN A 35 3.08 -4.33 15.16
C GLN A 35 2.24 -4.06 16.41
N VAL A 36 1.07 -4.64 16.48
CA VAL A 36 0.07 -4.39 17.52
C VAL A 36 0.00 -5.59 18.45
N GLU A 37 -0.10 -5.33 19.76
CA GLU A 37 -0.39 -6.31 20.79
C GLU A 37 -1.62 -5.89 21.57
N LEU A 38 -2.61 -6.80 21.63
CA LEU A 38 -3.75 -6.75 22.54
C LEU A 38 -3.53 -7.73 23.68
N LYS A 39 -3.72 -7.28 24.92
CA LYS A 39 -3.70 -8.13 26.10
C LYS A 39 -5.03 -8.09 26.83
N GLY A 40 -5.46 -9.25 27.25
CA GLY A 40 -6.66 -9.46 28.04
C GLY A 40 -6.38 -10.43 29.20
N GLU A 41 -7.31 -11.33 29.43
CA GLU A 41 -7.21 -12.27 30.54
C GLU A 41 -7.56 -13.69 30.09
N GLN A 42 -6.61 -14.60 30.24
CA GLN A 42 -6.81 -16.01 29.93
C GLN A 42 -7.82 -16.63 30.89
N ASN A 43 -8.80 -17.34 30.34
CA ASN A 43 -9.81 -18.01 31.14
C ASN A 43 -10.41 -19.23 30.41
N HIS A 44 -11.26 -20.00 31.10
CA HIS A 44 -11.96 -21.14 30.52
C HIS A 44 -13.04 -20.69 29.53
N ALA A 45 -13.00 -21.18 28.29
CA ALA A 45 -13.86 -20.71 27.20
C ALA A 45 -15.38 -20.95 27.46
N GLY A 46 -15.77 -22.02 28.15
CA GLY A 46 -17.16 -22.36 28.40
C GLY A 46 -17.72 -21.90 29.75
N ALA A 47 -16.86 -21.79 30.77
CA ALA A 47 -17.31 -21.48 32.14
C ALA A 47 -17.31 -19.99 32.48
N PHE A 48 -16.52 -19.18 31.74
CA PHE A 48 -16.39 -17.75 32.00
C PHE A 48 -17.44 -16.95 31.21
N PRO A 49 -18.34 -16.17 31.86
CA PRO A 49 -19.43 -15.45 31.21
C PRO A 49 -18.93 -14.42 30.19
N MET A 50 -19.70 -14.16 29.12
CA MET A 50 -19.30 -13.26 28.03
C MET A 50 -19.11 -11.80 28.50
N ASP A 51 -19.97 -11.32 29.38
CA ASP A 51 -19.97 -9.95 29.90
C ASP A 51 -18.83 -9.63 30.88
N LEU A 52 -18.14 -10.66 31.38
CA LEU A 52 -17.00 -10.51 32.29
C LEU A 52 -15.65 -10.71 31.58
N ARG A 53 -15.65 -11.01 30.30
CA ARG A 53 -14.43 -11.33 29.54
C ARG A 53 -13.60 -10.09 29.21
N ARG A 54 -12.30 -10.28 29.30
CA ARG A 54 -11.28 -9.42 28.68
C ARG A 54 -10.64 -10.24 27.56
N ASP A 55 -11.37 -10.42 26.45
CA ASP A 55 -11.02 -11.32 25.36
C ASP A 55 -10.29 -10.58 24.22
N PRO A 56 -8.96 -10.68 24.09
CA PRO A 56 -8.23 -9.97 23.05
C PRO A 56 -8.52 -10.50 21.64
N MET A 57 -9.07 -11.72 21.48
CA MET A 57 -9.50 -12.21 20.18
C MET A 57 -10.77 -11.51 19.71
N ALA A 58 -11.71 -11.23 20.60
CA ALA A 58 -12.89 -10.44 20.27
C ALA A 58 -12.50 -9.01 19.86
N GLY A 59 -11.59 -8.38 20.62
CA GLY A 59 -11.03 -7.07 20.27
C GLY A 59 -10.31 -7.07 18.93
N PHE A 60 -9.48 -8.07 18.67
CA PHE A 60 -8.81 -8.23 17.37
C PHE A 60 -9.80 -8.38 16.22
N ALA A 61 -10.82 -9.22 16.36
CA ALA A 61 -11.82 -9.43 15.30
C ALA A 61 -12.52 -8.13 14.91
N GLU A 62 -12.87 -7.31 15.90
CA GLU A 62 -13.51 -6.01 15.67
C GLU A 62 -12.55 -4.99 15.06
N ILE A 63 -11.31 -4.91 15.53
CA ILE A 63 -10.28 -4.05 14.94
C ILE A 63 -10.03 -4.46 13.49
N ALA A 64 -9.85 -5.76 13.22
CA ALA A 64 -9.58 -6.27 11.89
C ALA A 64 -10.69 -5.91 10.90
N ALA A 65 -11.94 -6.19 11.27
CA ALA A 65 -13.10 -5.82 10.45
C ALA A 65 -13.20 -4.31 10.23
N GLY A 66 -12.92 -3.53 11.27
CA GLY A 66 -13.02 -2.07 11.25
C GLY A 66 -11.97 -1.39 10.39
N VAL A 67 -10.68 -1.78 10.49
CA VAL A 67 -9.61 -1.17 9.68
C VAL A 67 -9.72 -1.55 8.21
N ILE A 68 -10.03 -2.82 7.90
CA ILE A 68 -10.28 -3.29 6.53
C ILE A 68 -11.53 -2.61 5.97
N GLY A 69 -12.61 -2.56 6.74
CA GLY A 69 -13.85 -1.88 6.35
C GLY A 69 -13.66 -0.37 6.12
N THR A 70 -12.74 0.27 6.82
CA THR A 70 -12.41 1.68 6.59
C THR A 70 -11.77 1.88 5.22
N ALA A 71 -10.74 1.10 4.88
CA ALA A 71 -10.11 1.17 3.56
C ALA A 71 -11.09 0.82 2.42
N THR A 72 -11.96 -0.17 2.65
CA THR A 72 -13.02 -0.55 1.68
C THR A 72 -14.00 0.61 1.44
N ARG A 73 -14.45 1.31 2.47
CA ARG A 73 -15.36 2.48 2.33
C ARG A 73 -14.69 3.67 1.68
N TRP A 74 -13.41 3.88 1.93
CA TRP A 74 -12.65 4.94 1.25
C TRP A 74 -12.49 4.65 -0.24
N GLY A 75 -12.43 3.34 -0.59
CA GLY A 75 -12.22 2.92 -1.97
C GLY A 75 -10.79 3.14 -2.43
N ARG A 76 -10.54 2.88 -3.71
CA ARG A 76 -9.22 3.12 -4.31
C ARG A 76 -8.82 4.58 -4.21
N PRO A 77 -7.54 4.88 -3.87
CA PRO A 77 -6.39 3.98 -3.77
C PRO A 77 -6.04 3.53 -2.33
N ALA A 78 -6.91 3.70 -1.33
CA ALA A 78 -6.64 3.28 0.04
C ALA A 78 -6.50 1.75 0.15
N VAL A 79 -5.46 1.29 0.84
CA VAL A 79 -5.21 -0.14 1.08
C VAL A 79 -4.89 -0.37 2.56
N THR A 80 -5.49 -1.41 3.13
CA THR A 80 -5.21 -1.85 4.50
C THR A 80 -5.19 -3.38 4.56
N THR A 81 -4.11 -3.94 5.12
CA THR A 81 -3.88 -5.39 5.19
C THR A 81 -3.43 -5.81 6.58
N ILE A 82 -3.99 -6.91 7.08
CA ILE A 82 -3.47 -7.64 8.25
C ILE A 82 -2.79 -8.90 7.71
N GLY A 83 -1.45 -8.93 7.76
CA GLY A 83 -0.66 -9.98 7.14
C GLY A 83 -0.25 -11.12 8.08
N ARG A 84 -0.23 -10.86 9.40
CA ARG A 84 0.17 -11.84 10.41
C ARG A 84 -0.71 -11.70 11.63
N VAL A 85 -1.10 -12.84 12.21
CA VAL A 85 -1.79 -12.92 13.51
C VAL A 85 -1.16 -14.06 14.32
N SER A 86 -0.91 -13.81 15.58
CA SER A 86 -0.51 -14.85 16.54
C SER A 86 -1.28 -14.68 17.83
N VAL A 87 -1.68 -15.81 18.41
CA VAL A 87 -2.56 -15.90 19.59
C VAL A 87 -1.83 -16.69 20.68
N SER A 88 -1.89 -16.25 21.92
CA SER A 88 -1.35 -16.98 23.07
C SER A 88 -2.45 -17.25 24.08
N PRO A 89 -2.55 -18.50 24.60
CA PRO A 89 -1.76 -19.69 24.32
C PRO A 89 -2.23 -20.48 23.07
N ASN A 90 -3.22 -20.00 22.32
CA ASN A 90 -3.77 -20.64 21.11
C ASN A 90 -4.41 -22.02 21.38
N GLY A 91 -5.14 -22.13 22.48
CA GLY A 91 -5.87 -23.35 22.87
C GLY A 91 -7.34 -23.28 22.48
N ALA A 92 -7.91 -24.40 21.99
CA ALA A 92 -9.28 -24.45 21.47
C ALA A 92 -10.37 -24.14 22.52
N ALA A 93 -10.12 -24.41 23.80
CA ALA A 93 -11.08 -24.22 24.91
C ALA A 93 -10.65 -23.12 25.89
N VAL A 94 -9.85 -22.16 25.45
CA VAL A 94 -9.24 -21.13 26.27
C VAL A 94 -9.55 -19.76 25.70
N ILE A 95 -9.98 -18.81 26.53
CA ILE A 95 -9.96 -17.38 26.20
C ILE A 95 -8.50 -16.95 26.15
N PRO A 96 -8.00 -16.35 25.06
CA PRO A 96 -6.59 -15.99 24.96
C PRO A 96 -6.15 -14.95 26.00
N GLU A 97 -4.86 -14.98 26.33
CA GLU A 97 -4.20 -13.93 27.10
C GLU A 97 -3.81 -12.75 26.21
N SER A 98 -3.34 -13.03 25.00
CA SER A 98 -2.89 -12.00 24.07
C SER A 98 -3.10 -12.37 22.61
N VAL A 99 -3.27 -11.32 21.78
CA VAL A 99 -3.26 -11.41 20.31
C VAL A 99 -2.26 -10.37 19.79
N ARG A 100 -1.32 -10.83 18.95
CA ARG A 100 -0.38 -9.96 18.23
C ARG A 100 -0.69 -10.01 16.74
N PHE A 101 -0.69 -8.85 16.09
CA PHE A 101 -0.92 -8.79 14.64
C PHE A 101 -0.13 -7.65 13.99
N THR A 102 0.05 -7.75 12.67
CA THR A 102 0.62 -6.68 11.87
C THR A 102 -0.49 -5.97 11.10
N LEU A 103 -0.36 -4.65 10.96
CA LEU A 103 -1.25 -3.82 10.15
C LEU A 103 -0.40 -3.01 9.18
N ASP A 104 -0.68 -3.15 7.89
CA ASP A 104 -0.10 -2.37 6.78
C ASP A 104 -1.19 -1.43 6.26
N ALA A 105 -0.93 -0.12 6.27
CA ALA A 105 -1.87 0.89 5.80
C ALA A 105 -1.18 1.83 4.82
N ARG A 106 -1.80 2.02 3.63
CA ARG A 106 -1.20 2.75 2.51
C ARG A 106 -2.18 3.72 1.86
N HIS A 107 -1.66 4.89 1.48
CA HIS A 107 -2.36 5.84 0.63
C HIS A 107 -1.35 6.73 -0.11
N PRO A 108 -1.51 7.02 -1.43
CA PRO A 108 -0.55 7.83 -2.21
C PRO A 108 -0.64 9.34 -1.93
N ASP A 109 -1.78 9.84 -1.44
CA ASP A 109 -1.91 11.23 -1.02
C ASP A 109 -1.42 11.38 0.43
N PRO A 110 -0.51 12.32 0.73
CA PRO A 110 0.07 12.47 2.07
C PRO A 110 -0.96 12.81 3.15
N GLN A 111 -1.97 13.65 2.84
CA GLN A 111 -2.99 14.06 3.80
C GLN A 111 -3.95 12.92 4.09
N GLN A 112 -4.40 12.22 3.05
CA GLN A 112 -5.26 11.05 3.18
C GLN A 112 -4.53 9.90 3.87
N CYS A 113 -3.23 9.73 3.59
CA CYS A 113 -2.39 8.74 4.28
C CYS A 113 -2.35 8.99 5.80
N ALA A 114 -2.10 10.23 6.21
CA ALA A 114 -2.11 10.60 7.62
C ALA A 114 -3.51 10.42 8.25
N ALA A 115 -4.58 10.77 7.53
CA ALA A 115 -5.96 10.60 8.00
C ALA A 115 -6.34 9.11 8.15
N LEU A 116 -5.89 8.24 7.22
CA LEU A 116 -6.09 6.80 7.31
C LEU A 116 -5.42 6.21 8.55
N HIS A 117 -4.15 6.57 8.78
CA HIS A 117 -3.40 6.13 9.96
C HIS A 117 -4.08 6.59 11.26
N ALA A 118 -4.45 7.87 11.36
CA ALA A 118 -5.16 8.41 12.53
C ALA A 118 -6.52 7.72 12.77
N SER A 119 -7.24 7.39 11.70
CA SER A 119 -8.49 6.63 11.78
C SER A 119 -8.29 5.24 12.37
N HIS A 120 -7.26 4.52 11.91
CA HIS A 120 -6.95 3.19 12.43
C HIS A 120 -6.51 3.22 13.90
N GLU A 121 -5.63 4.16 14.25
CA GLU A 121 -5.17 4.31 15.63
C GLU A 121 -6.32 4.68 16.58
N ARG A 122 -7.23 5.56 16.16
CA ARG A 122 -8.42 5.89 16.92
C ARG A 122 -9.30 4.65 17.14
N LEU A 123 -9.61 3.91 16.08
CA LEU A 123 -10.41 2.69 16.16
C LEU A 123 -9.77 1.66 17.11
N MET A 124 -8.46 1.44 17.00
CA MET A 124 -7.75 0.52 17.89
C MET A 124 -7.90 0.90 19.36
N ARG A 125 -7.76 2.20 19.69
CA ARG A 125 -7.94 2.69 21.07
C ARG A 125 -9.39 2.55 21.54
N GLU A 126 -10.37 2.92 20.71
CA GLU A 126 -11.79 2.85 21.05
C GLU A 126 -12.24 1.42 21.32
N VAL A 127 -11.82 0.46 20.50
CA VAL A 127 -12.14 -0.96 20.71
C VAL A 127 -11.49 -1.48 21.99
N ALA A 128 -10.20 -1.21 22.19
CA ALA A 128 -9.49 -1.65 23.38
C ALA A 128 -10.15 -1.10 24.68
N GLN A 129 -10.48 0.19 24.69
CA GLN A 129 -11.16 0.82 25.82
C GLN A 129 -12.54 0.18 26.10
N ARG A 130 -13.37 0.00 25.08
CA ARG A 130 -14.71 -0.57 25.23
C ARG A 130 -14.69 -2.02 25.70
N GLN A 131 -13.69 -2.80 25.26
CA GLN A 131 -13.53 -4.20 25.62
C GLN A 131 -12.63 -4.41 26.85
N ASN A 132 -12.22 -3.33 27.52
CA ASN A 132 -11.34 -3.35 28.68
C ASN A 132 -10.04 -4.15 28.43
N LEU A 133 -9.41 -3.89 27.27
CA LEU A 133 -8.15 -4.52 26.85
C LEU A 133 -6.99 -3.54 26.96
N ASP A 134 -5.81 -4.05 27.25
CA ASP A 134 -4.58 -3.28 27.10
C ASP A 134 -4.11 -3.37 25.65
N ILE A 135 -3.80 -2.23 25.03
CA ILE A 135 -3.29 -2.16 23.66
C ILE A 135 -1.97 -1.41 23.60
N THR A 136 -1.03 -1.98 22.90
CA THR A 136 0.24 -1.32 22.56
C THR A 136 0.56 -1.57 21.10
N TRP A 137 1.30 -0.64 20.47
CA TRP A 137 1.86 -0.86 19.14
C TRP A 137 3.20 -0.16 18.96
N THR A 138 3.98 -0.69 18.04
CA THR A 138 5.18 -0.06 17.49
C THR A 138 5.01 0.12 15.98
N ILE A 139 5.63 1.16 15.44
CA ILE A 139 5.71 1.40 14.00
C ILE A 139 7.06 0.85 13.53
N SER A 140 7.04 -0.21 12.71
CA SER A 140 8.24 -0.86 12.18
C SER A 140 8.69 -0.31 10.83
N LEU A 141 7.79 0.38 10.12
CA LEU A 141 8.06 1.09 8.87
C LEU A 141 7.14 2.31 8.80
N ASP A 142 7.71 3.47 8.44
CA ASP A 142 6.96 4.71 8.17
C ASP A 142 7.60 5.44 7.00
N HIS A 143 7.09 5.19 5.81
CA HIS A 143 7.53 5.86 4.59
C HIS A 143 6.46 6.85 4.14
N PRO A 144 6.81 8.13 3.92
CA PRO A 144 5.88 9.12 3.43
C PRO A 144 5.46 8.81 1.98
N ALA A 145 4.28 9.28 1.60
CA ALA A 145 3.88 9.31 0.20
C ALA A 145 4.71 10.34 -0.57
N TRP A 146 5.11 10.00 -1.78
CA TRP A 146 5.89 10.87 -2.66
C TRP A 146 5.13 11.12 -3.97
N PRO A 147 4.58 12.32 -4.19
CA PRO A 147 4.00 12.68 -5.48
C PRO A 147 5.10 12.72 -6.55
N ALA A 148 4.77 12.26 -7.74
CA ALA A 148 5.63 12.43 -8.91
C ALA A 148 5.63 13.90 -9.36
N ASP A 149 6.71 14.33 -10.01
CA ASP A 149 6.78 15.68 -10.58
C ASP A 149 5.80 15.81 -11.75
N PRO A 150 4.84 16.76 -11.70
CA PRO A 150 3.81 16.89 -12.74
C PRO A 150 4.38 17.22 -14.14
N GLY A 151 5.50 17.95 -14.18
CA GLY A 151 6.15 18.30 -15.46
C GLY A 151 6.79 17.09 -16.12
N ILE A 152 7.44 16.22 -15.32
CA ILE A 152 8.01 14.97 -15.83
C ILE A 152 6.88 14.02 -16.26
N VAL A 153 5.81 13.90 -15.48
CA VAL A 153 4.64 13.07 -15.84
C VAL A 153 4.04 13.54 -17.17
N GLU A 154 3.89 14.85 -17.39
CA GLU A 154 3.36 15.37 -18.64
C GLU A 154 4.32 15.10 -19.81
N THR A 155 5.63 15.24 -19.60
CA THR A 155 6.64 14.87 -20.60
C THR A 155 6.52 13.40 -21.02
N LEU A 156 6.33 12.49 -20.06
CA LEU A 156 6.13 11.06 -20.35
C LEU A 156 4.83 10.79 -21.11
N LYS A 157 3.74 11.52 -20.82
CA LYS A 157 2.48 11.43 -21.60
C LYS A 157 2.66 11.90 -23.03
N VAL A 158 3.42 12.98 -23.25
CA VAL A 158 3.76 13.46 -24.60
C VAL A 158 4.56 12.39 -25.35
N ALA A 159 5.54 11.76 -24.69
CA ALA A 159 6.33 10.68 -25.28
C ALA A 159 5.44 9.48 -25.67
N ALA A 160 4.49 9.07 -24.81
CA ALA A 160 3.57 7.98 -25.12
C ALA A 160 2.68 8.31 -26.34
N LYS A 161 2.13 9.53 -26.40
CA LYS A 161 1.33 10.00 -27.55
C LYS A 161 2.14 10.01 -28.85
N ALA A 162 3.41 10.40 -28.81
CA ALA A 162 4.29 10.43 -29.98
C ALA A 162 4.57 9.04 -30.57
N HIS A 163 4.34 7.98 -29.80
CA HIS A 163 4.46 6.58 -30.22
C HIS A 163 3.10 5.89 -30.42
N ASP A 164 1.99 6.65 -30.43
CA ASP A 164 0.62 6.13 -30.54
C ASP A 164 0.29 5.06 -29.47
N LEU A 165 0.92 5.13 -28.30
CA LEU A 165 0.70 4.20 -27.22
C LEU A 165 -0.49 4.64 -26.35
N PRO A 166 -1.50 3.78 -26.18
CA PRO A 166 -2.56 4.03 -25.22
C PRO A 166 -2.02 3.89 -23.79
N PHE A 167 -2.44 4.77 -22.90
CA PHE A 167 -1.98 4.79 -21.52
C PHE A 167 -3.01 5.32 -20.55
N MET A 168 -2.80 5.09 -19.27
CA MET A 168 -3.51 5.75 -18.17
C MET A 168 -2.54 6.41 -17.20
N THR A 169 -3.07 7.10 -16.20
CA THR A 169 -2.32 7.56 -15.02
C THR A 169 -2.80 6.80 -13.79
N MET A 170 -1.88 6.44 -12.90
CA MET A 170 -2.19 5.76 -11.66
C MET A 170 -1.13 6.02 -10.59
N ALA A 171 -1.45 5.78 -9.33
CA ALA A 171 -0.47 5.79 -8.27
C ALA A 171 0.17 4.41 -8.10
N SER A 172 1.42 4.35 -7.63
CA SER A 172 2.03 3.10 -7.20
C SER A 172 1.55 2.71 -5.79
N GLY A 173 1.10 1.48 -5.62
CA GLY A 173 0.81 0.86 -4.32
C GLY A 173 2.04 0.21 -3.66
N ALA A 174 3.17 0.16 -4.34
CA ALA A 174 4.43 -0.41 -3.85
C ALA A 174 5.46 0.69 -3.55
N GLY A 175 6.52 0.34 -2.80
CA GLY A 175 7.70 1.17 -2.66
C GLY A 175 8.67 0.93 -3.81
N HIS A 176 9.43 1.96 -4.23
CA HIS A 176 10.36 1.92 -5.35
C HIS A 176 11.64 2.73 -5.05
N ASP A 177 12.69 2.52 -5.84
CA ASP A 177 13.92 3.28 -5.73
C ASP A 177 13.70 4.77 -6.00
N ALA A 178 12.73 5.10 -6.89
CA ALA A 178 12.29 6.47 -7.13
C ALA A 178 11.87 7.22 -5.85
N GLN A 179 11.38 6.54 -4.82
CA GLN A 179 11.07 7.12 -3.51
C GLN A 179 12.31 7.67 -2.79
N GLN A 180 13.44 7.01 -2.95
CA GLN A 180 14.72 7.46 -2.38
C GLN A 180 15.30 8.61 -3.20
N MET A 181 15.17 8.52 -4.53
CA MET A 181 15.61 9.57 -5.45
C MET A 181 14.80 10.85 -5.34
N ALA A 182 13.52 10.75 -4.98
CA ALA A 182 12.63 11.92 -4.73
C ALA A 182 13.15 12.88 -3.66
N ARG A 183 14.07 12.43 -2.79
CA ARG A 183 14.71 13.28 -1.78
C ARG A 183 15.73 14.26 -2.35
N ILE A 184 16.23 13.99 -3.54
CA ILE A 184 17.36 14.75 -4.14
C ILE A 184 17.06 15.25 -5.55
N ALA A 185 16.00 14.76 -6.20
CA ALA A 185 15.61 15.13 -7.56
C ALA A 185 14.12 15.01 -7.78
N PRO A 186 13.52 15.82 -8.68
CA PRO A 186 12.20 15.54 -9.21
C PRO A 186 12.14 14.14 -9.84
N MET A 187 11.07 13.39 -9.58
CA MET A 187 10.94 12.02 -10.08
C MET A 187 9.60 11.76 -10.75
N ALA A 188 9.56 10.79 -11.65
CA ALA A 188 8.37 10.10 -12.13
C ALA A 188 8.68 8.64 -12.43
N MET A 189 7.65 7.84 -12.68
CA MET A 189 7.78 6.45 -13.04
C MET A 189 6.86 6.10 -14.21
N ILE A 190 7.22 5.05 -14.92
CA ILE A 190 6.43 4.40 -15.97
C ILE A 190 6.16 2.98 -15.50
N PHE A 191 4.89 2.57 -15.48
CA PHE A 191 4.55 1.17 -15.31
C PHE A 191 4.31 0.47 -16.63
N VAL A 192 4.73 -0.79 -16.70
CA VAL A 192 4.34 -1.73 -17.74
C VAL A 192 3.44 -2.81 -17.16
N ARG A 193 2.52 -3.33 -17.98
CA ARG A 193 1.52 -4.31 -17.59
C ARG A 193 2.15 -5.59 -17.04
N SER A 194 1.64 -6.07 -15.91
CA SER A 194 1.97 -7.35 -15.28
C SER A 194 0.88 -8.38 -15.56
N LYS A 195 1.28 -9.58 -15.95
CA LYS A 195 0.33 -10.70 -16.16
C LYS A 195 -0.28 -11.15 -14.82
N ASP A 196 -1.60 -11.21 -14.75
CA ASP A 196 -2.37 -11.56 -13.53
C ASP A 196 -2.06 -10.64 -12.33
N GLY A 197 -1.39 -9.51 -12.55
CA GLY A 197 -0.92 -8.62 -11.48
C GLY A 197 0.08 -9.27 -10.52
N ARG A 198 0.70 -10.39 -10.89
CA ARG A 198 1.59 -11.14 -10.02
C ARG A 198 2.94 -10.48 -9.86
N SER A 199 3.40 -10.40 -8.60
CA SER A 199 4.72 -9.96 -8.22
C SER A 199 5.23 -10.73 -7.01
N HIS A 200 6.56 -10.80 -6.81
CA HIS A 200 7.24 -11.57 -5.77
C HIS A 200 6.93 -13.08 -5.83
N THR A 201 6.64 -13.60 -7.01
CA THR A 201 6.37 -15.01 -7.27
C THR A 201 7.13 -15.51 -8.51
N PRO A 202 7.37 -16.82 -8.65
CA PRO A 202 8.00 -17.37 -9.86
C PRO A 202 7.18 -17.15 -11.15
N GLN A 203 5.90 -16.78 -11.03
CA GLN A 203 4.99 -16.49 -12.14
C GLN A 203 4.96 -15.00 -12.53
N GLU A 204 5.82 -14.17 -11.94
CA GLU A 204 5.96 -12.76 -12.32
C GLU A 204 6.37 -12.66 -13.80
N PHE A 205 5.57 -11.94 -14.58
CA PHE A 205 5.79 -11.85 -16.02
C PHE A 205 5.17 -10.57 -16.61
N SER A 206 5.92 -9.94 -17.51
CA SER A 206 5.43 -8.89 -18.41
C SER A 206 5.78 -9.28 -19.85
N SER A 207 4.88 -9.01 -20.80
CA SER A 207 5.12 -9.34 -22.20
C SER A 207 6.24 -8.46 -22.81
N ILE A 208 6.96 -9.00 -23.80
CA ILE A 208 7.97 -8.22 -24.52
C ILE A 208 7.35 -6.97 -25.15
N SER A 209 6.14 -7.05 -25.69
CA SER A 209 5.44 -5.92 -26.28
C SER A 209 5.15 -4.81 -25.25
N ASP A 210 4.73 -5.15 -24.04
CA ASP A 210 4.50 -4.18 -22.97
C ASP A 210 5.81 -3.54 -22.49
N ILE A 211 6.88 -4.34 -22.36
CA ILE A 211 8.22 -3.84 -22.02
C ILE A 211 8.73 -2.87 -23.09
N VAL A 212 8.57 -3.20 -24.38
CA VAL A 212 8.97 -2.33 -25.49
C VAL A 212 8.20 -1.03 -25.45
N ALA A 213 6.87 -1.06 -25.19
CA ALA A 213 6.07 0.15 -25.03
C ALA A 213 6.61 1.05 -23.89
N GLY A 214 6.93 0.46 -22.74
CA GLY A 214 7.54 1.19 -21.63
C GLY A 214 8.90 1.81 -21.98
N ILE A 215 9.76 1.07 -22.72
CA ILE A 215 11.07 1.56 -23.17
C ILE A 215 10.90 2.72 -24.16
N GLN A 216 9.93 2.67 -25.07
CA GLN A 216 9.63 3.76 -26.01
C GLN A 216 9.26 5.05 -25.27
N VAL A 217 8.37 4.94 -24.25
CA VAL A 217 8.02 6.09 -23.42
C VAL A 217 9.23 6.62 -22.66
N LEU A 218 10.02 5.73 -22.06
CA LEU A 218 11.23 6.10 -21.31
C LEU A 218 12.23 6.83 -22.23
N ALA A 219 12.55 6.27 -23.39
CA ALA A 219 13.49 6.85 -24.32
C ALA A 219 13.04 8.23 -24.82
N GLY A 220 11.76 8.36 -25.23
CA GLY A 220 11.17 9.62 -25.65
C GLY A 220 11.16 10.67 -24.53
N GLY A 221 10.79 10.26 -23.31
CA GLY A 221 10.78 11.13 -22.14
C GLY A 221 12.20 11.61 -21.78
N LEU A 222 13.18 10.72 -21.73
CA LEU A 222 14.58 11.07 -21.46
C LEU A 222 15.15 12.02 -22.53
N TYR A 223 14.84 11.78 -23.80
CA TYR A 223 15.23 12.69 -24.88
C TYR A 223 14.68 14.11 -24.65
N GLN A 224 13.39 14.23 -24.35
CA GLN A 224 12.77 15.53 -24.09
C GLN A 224 13.35 16.22 -22.84
N LEU A 225 13.56 15.47 -21.75
CA LEU A 225 14.14 16.01 -20.51
C LEU A 225 15.60 16.46 -20.66
N ALA A 226 16.38 15.78 -21.54
CA ALA A 226 17.78 16.07 -21.72
C ALA A 226 18.06 17.15 -22.79
N TYR A 227 17.25 17.20 -23.86
CA TYR A 227 17.56 17.97 -25.07
C TYR A 227 16.48 18.95 -25.51
N ALA A 228 15.24 18.89 -24.95
CA ALA A 228 14.24 19.90 -25.26
C ALA A 228 14.72 21.26 -24.74
N VAL A 229 15.02 22.16 -25.66
CA VAL A 229 15.36 23.56 -25.33
C VAL A 229 14.18 24.19 -24.66
N LYS A 230 14.39 24.75 -23.46
CA LYS A 230 13.43 25.60 -22.76
C LYS A 230 13.27 26.92 -23.47
#